data_98c16dd46d2e51763aa2eb00a9bbec4d
#
_entry.id   98c16dd46d2e51763aa2eb00a9bbec4d
#
_cell.length_a   1.000
_cell.length_b   1.000
_cell.length_c   1.000
_cell.angle_alpha   90.00
_cell.angle_beta   90.00
_cell.angle_gamma   90.00
#
_symmetry.space_group_name_H-M   'P 1'
#
loop_
_entity.id
_entity.type
_entity.pdbx_description
1 polymer ?
#
loop_
_entity_poly.entity_id
_entity_poly.type
_entity_poly.pdbx_seq_one_letter_code
_entity_poly.pdbx_strand_id
1 'polypeptide(L)'
;MKLVIGLDGQSSGEKALEFATQLAANMETCELIVVYVIEWSPFSFQTAEENAQRHKRREEEISIATDRVLTPAIDTLTKAGLTARAIVRHGDVADTIDAIAHKEGASQIIIARSSAGGFSKRIFGSSTANLVMNARVPVTVVV
;
A
#
# COMPACT_ATOMS: atom_id res chain seq x y z
N MET A 1 -13.51 -9.29 9.64
CA MET A 1 -12.28 -9.64 8.93
C MET A 1 -11.66 -8.40 8.32
N LYS A 2 -10.36 -8.27 8.34
CA LYS A 2 -9.65 -7.13 7.74
C LYS A 2 -8.70 -7.62 6.65
N LEU A 3 -8.70 -6.92 5.52
CA LEU A 3 -7.78 -7.16 4.41
C LEU A 3 -6.91 -5.92 4.21
N VAL A 4 -5.61 -6.10 4.11
CA VAL A 4 -4.68 -5.03 3.77
C VAL A 4 -4.37 -5.12 2.27
N ILE A 5 -4.54 -4.02 1.55
CA ILE A 5 -4.25 -3.94 0.12
C ILE A 5 -3.09 -2.97 -0.07
N GLY A 6 -1.98 -3.47 -0.57
CA GLY A 6 -0.82 -2.64 -0.89
C GLY A 6 -0.91 -2.12 -2.32
N LEU A 7 -0.85 -0.80 -2.48
CA LEU A 7 -0.82 -0.15 -3.79
C LEU A 7 0.57 0.43 -4.06
N ASP A 8 0.98 0.41 -5.31
CA ASP A 8 2.26 0.99 -5.77
C ASP A 8 2.08 2.26 -6.59
N GLY A 9 0.85 2.73 -6.76
CA GLY A 9 0.55 3.89 -7.60
C GLY A 9 0.52 3.59 -9.09
N GLN A 10 0.70 2.34 -9.48
CA GLN A 10 0.66 1.90 -10.87
C GLN A 10 -0.69 1.25 -11.22
N SER A 11 -0.93 1.06 -12.50
CA SER A 11 -2.17 0.43 -12.98
C SER A 11 -2.36 -0.99 -12.47
N SER A 12 -1.27 -1.68 -12.13
CA SER A 12 -1.33 -3.02 -11.55
C SER A 12 -2.10 -3.05 -10.22
N GLY A 13 -2.14 -1.94 -9.49
CA GLY A 13 -2.90 -1.82 -8.25
C GLY A 13 -4.40 -2.00 -8.45
N GLU A 14 -4.93 -1.69 -9.62
CA GLU A 14 -6.34 -1.88 -9.94
C GLU A 14 -6.73 -3.36 -9.86
N LYS A 15 -5.84 -4.25 -10.26
CA LYS A 15 -6.07 -5.70 -10.18
C LYS A 15 -6.15 -6.17 -8.74
N ALA A 16 -5.33 -5.62 -7.85
CA ALA A 16 -5.39 -5.93 -6.42
C ALA A 16 -6.69 -5.44 -5.81
N LEU A 17 -7.14 -4.25 -6.16
CA LEU A 17 -8.42 -3.70 -5.71
C LEU A 17 -9.60 -4.53 -6.21
N GLU A 18 -9.60 -4.92 -7.46
CA GLU A 18 -10.65 -5.75 -8.05
C GLU A 18 -10.72 -7.11 -7.35
N PHE A 19 -9.58 -7.75 -7.17
CA PHE A 19 -9.51 -9.02 -6.45
C PHE A 19 -10.04 -8.90 -5.02
N ALA A 20 -9.61 -7.87 -4.30
CA ALA A 20 -10.04 -7.62 -2.92
C ALA A 20 -11.55 -7.35 -2.85
N THR A 21 -12.09 -6.62 -3.83
CA THR A 21 -13.53 -6.34 -3.93
C THR A 21 -14.31 -7.63 -4.09
N GLN A 22 -13.89 -8.51 -4.99
CA GLN A 22 -14.53 -9.80 -5.23
C GLN A 22 -14.46 -10.68 -3.98
N LEU A 23 -13.32 -10.69 -3.31
CA LEU A 23 -13.14 -11.47 -2.08
C LEU A 23 -14.04 -10.95 -0.94
N ALA A 24 -14.07 -9.63 -0.75
CA ALA A 24 -14.86 -8.99 0.30
C ALA A 24 -16.38 -9.14 0.07
N ALA A 25 -16.81 -9.20 -1.19
CA ALA A 25 -18.22 -9.38 -1.54
C ALA A 25 -18.79 -10.73 -1.03
N ASN A 26 -17.93 -11.70 -0.79
CA ASN A 26 -18.31 -13.02 -0.30
C ASN A 26 -18.16 -13.15 1.23
N MET A 27 -17.88 -12.05 1.92
CA MET A 27 -17.70 -12.02 3.36
C MET A 27 -18.81 -11.19 4.02
N GLU A 28 -19.33 -11.66 5.14
CA GLU A 28 -20.38 -10.94 5.85
C GLU A 28 -19.90 -9.60 6.42
N THR A 29 -18.71 -9.58 6.98
CA THR A 29 -18.09 -8.37 7.51
C THR A 29 -16.63 -8.32 7.06
N CYS A 30 -16.27 -7.28 6.32
CA CYS A 30 -14.92 -7.10 5.86
C CYS A 30 -14.57 -5.61 5.81
N GLU A 31 -13.46 -5.25 6.45
CA GLU A 31 -12.87 -3.91 6.35
C GLU A 31 -11.64 -4.01 5.46
N LEU A 32 -11.56 -3.11 4.49
CA LEU A 32 -10.44 -3.00 3.57
C LEU A 32 -9.54 -1.85 3.99
N ILE A 33 -8.26 -2.13 4.20
CA ILE A 33 -7.26 -1.13 4.55
C ILE A 33 -6.33 -0.97 3.36
N VAL A 34 -6.46 0.16 2.68
CA VAL A 34 -5.67 0.46 1.49
C VAL A 34 -4.40 1.20 1.91
N VAL A 35 -3.25 0.63 1.62
CA VAL A 35 -1.96 1.14 2.08
C VAL A 35 -1.11 1.57 0.89
N TYR A 36 -0.55 2.76 0.97
CA TYR A 36 0.47 3.26 0.06
C TYR A 36 1.70 3.62 0.87
N VAL A 37 2.84 3.05 0.50
CA VAL A 37 4.13 3.32 1.17
C VAL A 37 5.00 4.17 0.25
N ILE A 38 5.42 5.32 0.78
CA ILE A 38 6.39 6.19 0.12
C ILE A 38 7.76 5.77 0.61
N GLU A 39 8.62 5.30 -0.31
CA GLU A 39 9.93 4.82 0.06
C GLU A 39 10.81 5.95 0.62
N TRP A 40 11.62 5.61 1.63
CA TRP A 40 12.59 6.53 2.17
C TRP A 40 13.65 6.88 1.13
N SER A 41 13.88 8.18 0.94
CA SER A 41 15.05 8.63 0.21
C SER A 41 16.26 8.54 1.13
N PRO A 42 17.41 8.02 0.66
CA PRO A 42 18.64 8.07 1.43
C PRO A 42 19.01 9.53 1.69
N PHE A 43 19.50 9.82 2.89
CA PHE A 43 19.88 11.17 3.26
C PHE A 43 21.18 11.22 4.02
N SER A 44 21.89 12.31 3.78
CA SER A 44 23.09 12.72 4.49
C SER A 44 22.74 13.71 5.61
N PHE A 45 23.74 14.16 6.34
CA PHE A 45 23.59 15.19 7.34
C PHE A 45 22.90 16.42 6.78
N GLN A 46 21.94 16.95 7.52
CA GLN A 46 21.15 18.09 7.11
C GLN A 46 21.15 19.18 8.19
N THR A 47 21.07 20.43 7.74
CA THR A 47 20.86 21.58 8.65
C THR A 47 19.43 21.58 9.18
N ALA A 48 19.16 22.41 10.19
CA ALA A 48 17.80 22.58 10.73
C ALA A 48 16.82 23.07 9.65
N GLU A 49 17.30 23.95 8.73
CA GLU A 49 16.49 24.43 7.61
C GLU A 49 16.18 23.33 6.61
N GLU A 50 17.18 22.51 6.28
CA GLU A 50 16.99 21.36 5.40
C GLU A 50 16.03 20.34 6.00
N ASN A 51 16.10 20.11 7.32
CA ASN A 51 15.18 19.24 8.01
C ASN A 51 13.74 19.76 7.98
N ALA A 52 13.54 21.08 8.14
CA ALA A 52 12.23 21.71 8.05
C ALA A 52 11.64 21.58 6.65
N GLN A 53 12.45 21.82 5.61
CA GLN A 53 12.05 21.66 4.23
C GLN A 53 11.71 20.21 3.91
N ARG A 54 12.46 19.28 4.45
CA ARG A 54 12.22 17.86 4.30
C ARG A 54 10.91 17.41 4.93
N HIS A 55 10.62 17.90 6.13
CA HIS A 55 9.34 17.63 6.82
C HIS A 55 8.16 18.14 6.00
N LYS A 56 8.25 19.36 5.49
CA LYS A 56 7.23 19.94 4.61
C LYS A 56 7.04 19.12 3.34
N ARG A 57 8.14 18.66 2.73
CA ARG A 57 8.10 17.81 1.54
C ARG A 57 7.41 16.48 1.81
N ARG A 58 7.63 15.87 2.97
CA ARG A 58 6.95 14.64 3.37
C ARG A 58 5.45 14.84 3.49
N GLU A 59 5.01 15.94 4.09
CA GLU A 59 3.59 16.28 4.18
C GLU A 59 2.97 16.47 2.80
N GLU A 60 3.68 17.14 1.89
CA GLU A 60 3.24 17.33 0.51
C GLU A 60 3.14 15.99 -0.24
N GLU A 61 4.12 15.11 -0.07
CA GLU A 61 4.11 13.77 -0.66
C GLU A 61 2.93 12.93 -0.17
N ILE A 62 2.62 12.99 1.12
CA ILE A 62 1.46 12.30 1.70
C ILE A 62 0.17 12.84 1.09
N SER A 63 0.05 14.16 0.98
CA SER A 63 -1.13 14.80 0.40
C SER A 63 -1.33 14.39 -1.05
N ILE A 64 -0.27 14.42 -1.86
CA ILE A 64 -0.32 14.03 -3.27
C ILE A 64 -0.68 12.54 -3.41
N ALA A 65 -0.06 11.68 -2.61
CA ALA A 65 -0.35 10.25 -2.63
C ALA A 65 -1.79 9.97 -2.24
N THR A 66 -2.30 10.65 -1.23
CA THR A 66 -3.70 10.54 -0.81
C THR A 66 -4.63 10.92 -1.94
N ASP A 67 -4.41 12.07 -2.58
CA ASP A 67 -5.30 12.57 -3.63
C ASP A 67 -5.24 11.72 -4.90
N ARG A 68 -4.07 11.27 -5.31
CA ARG A 68 -3.87 10.59 -6.59
C ARG A 68 -4.06 9.08 -6.54
N VAL A 69 -3.74 8.46 -5.41
CA VAL A 69 -3.73 7.00 -5.29
C VAL A 69 -4.84 6.51 -4.39
N LEU A 70 -4.93 7.02 -3.19
CA LEU A 70 -5.81 6.48 -2.16
C LEU A 70 -7.26 6.92 -2.30
N THR A 71 -7.51 8.19 -2.52
CA THR A 71 -8.90 8.68 -2.65
C THR A 71 -9.65 7.99 -3.78
N PRO A 72 -9.10 7.84 -5.01
CA PRO A 72 -9.78 7.08 -6.06
C PRO A 72 -10.03 5.63 -5.67
N ALA A 73 -9.09 4.98 -4.98
CA ALA A 73 -9.24 3.59 -4.54
C ALA A 73 -10.36 3.46 -3.51
N ILE A 74 -10.39 4.34 -2.51
CA ILE A 74 -11.43 4.36 -1.49
C ILE A 74 -12.80 4.61 -2.11
N ASP A 75 -12.89 5.56 -3.05
CA ASP A 75 -14.14 5.86 -3.75
C ASP A 75 -14.67 4.63 -4.51
N THR A 76 -13.79 3.90 -5.18
CA THR A 76 -14.15 2.68 -5.89
C THR A 76 -14.73 1.63 -4.93
N LEU A 77 -14.06 1.41 -3.80
CA LEU A 77 -14.50 0.44 -2.80
C LEU A 77 -15.80 0.86 -2.11
N THR A 78 -15.92 2.13 -1.79
CA THR A 78 -17.14 2.68 -1.16
C THR A 78 -18.36 2.56 -2.09
N LYS A 79 -18.18 2.85 -3.38
CA LYS A 79 -19.24 2.67 -4.39
C LYS A 79 -19.66 1.21 -4.55
N ALA A 80 -18.75 0.28 -4.27
CA ALA A 80 -19.06 -1.15 -4.26
C ALA A 80 -19.74 -1.60 -2.96
N GLY A 81 -20.04 -0.68 -2.04
CA GLY A 81 -20.70 -0.97 -0.77
C GLY A 81 -19.79 -1.52 0.31
N LEU A 82 -18.47 -1.35 0.15
CA LEU A 82 -17.48 -1.89 1.08
C LEU A 82 -16.99 -0.82 2.06
N THR A 83 -16.61 -1.26 3.26
CA THR A 83 -15.99 -0.39 4.27
C THR A 83 -14.49 -0.37 4.01
N ALA A 84 -13.96 0.82 3.75
CA ALA A 84 -12.54 0.98 3.42
C ALA A 84 -11.95 2.22 4.07
N ARG A 85 -10.67 2.12 4.44
CA ARG A 85 -9.90 3.27 4.91
C ARG A 85 -8.49 3.23 4.32
N ALA A 86 -7.84 4.38 4.32
CA ALA A 86 -6.54 4.56 3.69
C ALA A 86 -5.45 4.86 4.71
N ILE A 87 -4.27 4.31 4.47
CA ILE A 87 -3.08 4.60 5.26
C ILE A 87 -1.92 4.93 4.33
N VAL A 88 -1.26 6.05 4.58
CA VAL A 88 0.00 6.42 3.92
C VAL A 88 1.11 6.40 4.95
N ARG A 89 2.22 5.81 4.61
CA ARG A 89 3.42 5.82 5.46
C ARG A 89 4.67 5.99 4.60
N HIS A 90 5.68 6.60 5.18
CA HIS A 90 7.04 6.56 4.65
C HIS A 90 7.77 5.36 5.25
N GLY A 91 8.58 4.68 4.47
CA GLY A 91 9.38 3.58 4.97
C GLY A 91 9.77 2.59 3.88
N ASP A 92 10.18 1.41 4.31
CA ASP A 92 10.36 0.26 3.44
C ASP A 92 8.99 -0.35 3.13
N VAL A 93 8.75 -0.69 1.88
CA VAL A 93 7.43 -1.15 1.43
C VAL A 93 7.01 -2.42 2.17
N ALA A 94 7.84 -3.44 2.14
CA ALA A 94 7.51 -4.74 2.73
C ALA A 94 7.35 -4.66 4.25
N ASP A 95 8.29 -4.03 4.93
CA ASP A 95 8.27 -3.92 6.39
C ASP A 95 7.07 -3.11 6.87
N THR A 96 6.75 -2.03 6.16
CA THR A 96 5.65 -1.14 6.52
C THR A 96 4.30 -1.82 6.34
N ILE A 97 4.09 -2.49 5.22
CA ILE A 97 2.85 -3.22 4.95
C ILE A 97 2.66 -4.35 5.97
N ASP A 98 3.71 -5.10 6.25
CA ASP A 98 3.66 -6.18 7.25
C ASP A 98 3.32 -5.64 8.63
N ALA A 99 3.97 -4.55 9.05
CA ALA A 99 3.72 -3.93 10.34
C ALA A 99 2.27 -3.47 10.48
N ILE A 100 1.71 -2.84 9.45
CA ILE A 100 0.31 -2.41 9.43
C ILE A 100 -0.62 -3.62 9.52
N ALA A 101 -0.40 -4.64 8.71
CA ALA A 101 -1.22 -5.83 8.69
C ALA A 101 -1.21 -6.55 10.04
N HIS A 102 -0.05 -6.66 10.66
CA HIS A 102 0.09 -7.28 11.97
C HIS A 102 -0.63 -6.48 13.06
N LYS A 103 -0.41 -5.17 13.10
CA LYS A 103 -1.04 -4.26 14.07
C LYS A 103 -2.56 -4.28 13.96
N GLU A 104 -3.09 -4.29 12.76
CA GLU A 104 -4.51 -4.25 12.49
C GLU A 104 -5.19 -5.62 12.66
N GLY A 105 -4.43 -6.67 12.83
CA GLY A 105 -4.97 -8.03 12.89
C GLY A 105 -5.55 -8.49 11.57
N ALA A 106 -4.96 -8.08 10.45
CA ALA A 106 -5.44 -8.43 9.12
C ALA A 106 -5.33 -9.93 8.89
N SER A 107 -6.29 -10.49 8.17
CA SER A 107 -6.28 -11.90 7.80
C SER A 107 -5.37 -12.20 6.63
N GLN A 108 -5.15 -11.21 5.76
CA GLN A 108 -4.16 -11.34 4.68
C GLN A 108 -3.79 -9.98 4.10
N ILE A 109 -2.66 -9.97 3.40
CA ILE A 109 -2.17 -8.86 2.58
C ILE A 109 -2.44 -9.21 1.11
N ILE A 110 -2.98 -8.27 0.35
CA ILE A 110 -3.24 -8.43 -1.08
C ILE A 110 -2.39 -7.40 -1.82
N ILE A 111 -1.53 -7.87 -2.72
CA ILE A 111 -0.69 -7.03 -3.56
C ILE A 111 -0.77 -7.52 -5.01
N ALA A 112 -0.52 -6.64 -5.95
CA ALA A 112 -0.46 -7.02 -7.35
C ALA A 112 0.98 -7.23 -7.79
N ARG A 113 1.18 -8.21 -8.66
CA ARG A 113 2.44 -8.34 -9.37
C ARG A 113 2.58 -7.14 -10.31
N SER A 114 3.72 -6.44 -10.26
CA SER A 114 3.95 -5.32 -11.15
C SER A 114 3.97 -5.78 -12.60
N SER A 115 3.17 -5.11 -13.44
CA SER A 115 3.17 -5.34 -14.89
C SER A 115 4.12 -4.38 -15.62
N ALA A 116 4.69 -3.38 -14.91
CA ALA A 116 5.64 -2.46 -15.49
C ALA A 116 6.92 -3.19 -15.91
N GLY A 117 7.37 -2.95 -17.13
CA GLY A 117 8.63 -3.51 -17.61
C GLY A 117 9.85 -2.80 -17.02
N GLY A 118 11.02 -3.41 -17.13
CA GLY A 118 12.29 -2.80 -16.79
C GLY A 118 12.52 -2.62 -15.29
N PHE A 119 13.00 -1.44 -14.93
CA PHE A 119 13.50 -1.13 -13.59
C PHE A 119 12.42 -1.15 -12.51
N SER A 120 11.24 -0.61 -12.81
CA SER A 120 10.12 -0.55 -11.87
C SER A 120 9.65 -1.94 -11.47
N LYS A 121 9.69 -2.88 -12.38
CA LYS A 121 9.32 -4.27 -12.15
C LYS A 121 10.22 -4.95 -11.12
N ARG A 122 11.52 -4.64 -11.14
CA ARG A 122 12.47 -5.21 -10.19
C ARG A 122 12.27 -4.67 -8.77
N ILE A 123 12.03 -3.38 -8.63
CA ILE A 123 11.87 -2.74 -7.33
C ILE A 123 10.64 -3.29 -6.62
N PHE A 124 9.51 -3.30 -7.31
CA PHE A 124 8.26 -3.83 -6.72
C PHE A 124 8.32 -5.36 -6.57
N GLY A 125 8.94 -6.07 -7.52
CA GLY A 125 9.18 -7.50 -7.41
C GLY A 125 10.01 -7.87 -6.19
N SER A 126 11.00 -7.05 -5.83
CA SER A 126 11.80 -7.23 -4.62
C SER A 126 10.96 -7.09 -3.34
N SER A 127 10.10 -6.08 -3.26
CA SER A 127 9.20 -5.89 -2.13
C SER A 127 8.17 -7.02 -2.03
N THR A 128 7.64 -7.47 -3.15
CA THR A 128 6.72 -8.61 -3.21
C THR A 128 7.40 -9.87 -2.69
N ALA A 129 8.60 -10.16 -3.15
CA ALA A 129 9.36 -11.32 -2.69
C ALA A 129 9.65 -11.24 -1.19
N ASN A 130 10.03 -10.07 -0.70
CA ASN A 130 10.29 -9.85 0.72
C ASN A 130 9.03 -10.07 1.57
N LEU A 131 7.89 -9.56 1.14
CA LEU A 131 6.62 -9.81 1.83
C LEU A 131 6.28 -11.30 1.87
N VAL A 132 6.36 -11.98 0.73
CA VAL A 132 6.03 -13.40 0.65
C VAL A 132 6.92 -14.23 1.60
N MET A 133 8.19 -13.88 1.69
CA MET A 133 9.15 -14.64 2.52
C MET A 133 9.08 -14.30 4.01
N ASN A 134 8.70 -13.09 4.37
CA ASN A 134 8.89 -12.60 5.73
C ASN A 134 7.62 -12.08 6.43
N ALA A 135 6.50 -11.94 5.72
CA ALA A 135 5.28 -11.43 6.33
C ALA A 135 4.73 -12.37 7.39
N ARG A 136 4.16 -11.80 8.44
CA ARG A 136 3.55 -12.52 9.56
C ARG A 136 2.10 -12.90 9.32
N VAL A 137 1.54 -12.45 8.21
CA VAL A 137 0.18 -12.81 7.78
C VAL A 137 0.24 -13.35 6.36
N PRO A 138 -0.75 -14.13 5.91
CA PRO A 138 -0.80 -14.62 4.53
C PRO A 138 -0.73 -13.49 3.50
N VAL A 139 -0.07 -13.74 2.39
CA VAL A 139 0.08 -12.79 1.29
C VAL A 139 -0.50 -13.39 0.02
N THR A 140 -1.41 -12.67 -0.60
CA THR A 140 -1.95 -13.00 -1.92
C THR A 140 -1.34 -12.08 -2.96
N VAL A 141 -0.70 -12.65 -3.97
CA VAL A 141 -0.12 -11.91 -5.09
C VAL A 141 -1.04 -12.06 -6.28
N VAL A 142 -1.64 -10.95 -6.71
CA VAL A 142 -2.57 -10.92 -7.86
C VAL A 142 -1.77 -10.74 -9.14
N VAL A 143 -2.00 -11.59 -10.10
CA VAL A 143 -1.30 -11.60 -11.40
C VAL A 143 -2.12 -10.95 -12.51
#